data_8190649df6370e55e9bfc145fe2f1744
#
_entry.id   8190649df6370e55e9bfc145fe2f1744
#
_cell.length_a   1.000
_cell.length_b   1.000
_cell.length_c   1.000
_cell.angle_alpha   90.00
_cell.angle_beta   90.00
_cell.angle_gamma   90.00
#
_symmetry.space_group_name_H-M   'P 1'
#
loop_
_entity.id
_entity.type
_entity.pdbx_description
1 polymer ?
#
loop_
_entity_poly.entity_id
_entity_poly.type
_entity_poly.pdbx_seq_one_letter_code
_entity_poly.pdbx_strand_id
1 'polypeptide(L)'
;CGARERAGCLTAGPVKARLLAVGERAPAWVAQGFAEYQKRLSHWLPLELIEIEPGVRGKGRDAACATADEGARVLAALPKSVQIVALDGRGRMHSSEQLAQRLEHWRGGGRDLAFLIGGPEGHAPEVLARADESWSLGPLTLPHMLVRLVLAEQLYRAAALLANHPYHRA
;
A
#
# COMPACT_ATOMS: atom_id res chain seq x y z
N CYS A 1 -47.82 -4.34 -17.63
CA CYS A 1 -47.24 -3.10 -17.11
C CYS A 1 -46.31 -3.43 -15.98
N GLY A 2 -45.01 -3.62 -16.25
CA GLY A 2 -43.99 -3.94 -15.29
C GLY A 2 -42.76 -3.09 -15.56
N ALA A 3 -42.63 -1.98 -14.87
CA ALA A 3 -41.45 -1.15 -14.88
C ALA A 3 -40.34 -1.92 -14.14
N ARG A 4 -39.35 -2.40 -14.87
CA ARG A 4 -38.09 -2.86 -14.27
C ARG A 4 -37.30 -1.61 -13.90
N GLU A 5 -37.23 -1.32 -12.61
CA GLU A 5 -36.23 -0.41 -12.03
C GLU A 5 -34.83 -0.88 -12.40
N ARG A 6 -34.19 -0.11 -13.26
CA ARG A 6 -32.75 -0.25 -13.50
C ARG A 6 -32.09 0.31 -12.26
N ALA A 7 -31.61 -0.61 -11.42
CA ALA A 7 -30.67 -0.26 -10.35
C ALA A 7 -29.51 0.52 -11.00
N GLY A 8 -29.38 1.79 -10.60
CA GLY A 8 -28.33 2.67 -11.08
C GLY A 8 -26.98 2.06 -10.77
N CYS A 9 -26.26 1.65 -11.80
CA CYS A 9 -24.84 1.38 -11.75
C CYS A 9 -24.15 2.71 -11.40
N LEU A 10 -23.92 2.95 -10.12
CA LEU A 10 -22.98 3.97 -9.69
C LEU A 10 -21.64 3.56 -10.28
N THR A 11 -21.22 4.21 -11.35
CA THR A 11 -19.88 4.10 -11.88
C THR A 11 -18.94 4.64 -10.82
N ALA A 12 -18.47 3.76 -9.94
CA ALA A 12 -17.39 4.06 -9.02
C ALA A 12 -16.23 4.58 -9.86
N GLY A 13 -15.73 5.76 -9.53
CA GLY A 13 -14.55 6.32 -10.19
C GLY A 13 -13.35 5.35 -10.07
N PRO A 14 -12.26 5.59 -10.81
CA PRO A 14 -11.10 4.71 -10.75
C PRO A 14 -10.58 4.61 -9.30
N VAL A 15 -10.41 3.38 -8.82
CA VAL A 15 -9.83 3.10 -7.51
C VAL A 15 -8.43 3.72 -7.44
N LYS A 16 -8.15 4.44 -6.37
CA LYS A 16 -6.84 5.05 -6.09
C LYS A 16 -6.15 4.31 -4.96
N ALA A 17 -4.84 4.25 -5.01
CA ALA A 17 -4.03 3.71 -3.95
C ALA A 17 -3.20 4.80 -3.27
N ARG A 18 -3.10 4.73 -1.96
CA ARG A 18 -2.19 5.53 -1.16
C ARG A 18 -1.18 4.63 -0.48
N LEU A 19 0.07 5.04 -0.51
CA LEU A 19 1.14 4.40 0.24
C LEU A 19 1.53 5.32 1.39
N LEU A 20 1.13 4.96 2.60
CA LEU A 20 1.52 5.65 3.83
C LEU A 20 2.78 4.97 4.37
N ALA A 21 3.89 5.66 4.36
CA ALA A 21 5.18 5.09 4.75
C ALA A 21 5.85 5.94 5.83
N VAL A 22 6.15 5.32 6.96
CA VAL A 22 6.92 5.96 8.03
C VAL A 22 8.36 6.18 7.55
N GLY A 23 8.86 7.39 7.78
CA GLY A 23 10.18 7.83 7.35
C GLY A 23 10.13 8.82 6.19
N GLU A 24 11.04 9.75 6.23
CA GLU A 24 11.21 10.81 5.25
C GLU A 24 12.56 10.67 4.53
N ARG A 25 12.71 11.38 3.41
CA ARG A 25 13.97 11.49 2.67
C ARG A 25 14.54 10.17 2.18
N ALA A 26 13.76 9.46 1.40
CA ALA A 26 14.30 8.30 0.68
C ALA A 26 15.55 8.68 -0.14
N PRO A 27 16.55 7.80 -0.27
CA PRO A 27 17.68 8.02 -1.19
C PRO A 27 17.19 8.38 -2.58
N ALA A 28 17.92 9.24 -3.29
CA ALA A 28 17.50 9.76 -4.60
C ALA A 28 17.17 8.63 -5.60
N TRP A 29 17.95 7.56 -5.63
CA TRP A 29 17.71 6.41 -6.51
C TRP A 29 16.40 5.66 -6.17
N VAL A 30 16.03 5.57 -4.88
CA VAL A 30 14.74 4.99 -4.46
C VAL A 30 13.59 5.89 -4.90
N ALA A 31 13.70 7.20 -4.67
CA ALA A 31 12.69 8.16 -5.06
C ALA A 31 12.49 8.18 -6.58
N GLN A 32 13.56 8.13 -7.37
CA GLN A 32 13.51 8.05 -8.83
C GLN A 32 12.85 6.74 -9.31
N GLY A 33 13.25 5.60 -8.74
CA GLY A 33 12.67 4.31 -9.07
C GLY A 33 11.18 4.24 -8.70
N PHE A 34 10.80 4.76 -7.54
CA PHE A 34 9.40 4.84 -7.13
C PHE A 34 8.58 5.71 -8.10
N ALA A 35 9.07 6.90 -8.45
CA ALA A 35 8.40 7.80 -9.37
C ALA A 35 8.20 7.18 -10.76
N GLU A 36 9.16 6.38 -11.23
CA GLU A 36 9.03 5.66 -12.51
C GLU A 36 7.87 4.66 -12.46
N TYR A 37 7.76 3.82 -11.42
CA TYR A 37 6.64 2.89 -11.29
C TYR A 37 5.32 3.58 -10.98
N GLN A 38 5.32 4.66 -10.20
CA GLN A 38 4.16 5.50 -9.97
C GLN A 38 3.58 6.03 -11.29
N LYS A 39 4.45 6.51 -12.19
CA LYS A 39 4.06 6.97 -13.52
C LYS A 39 3.47 5.84 -14.37
N ARG A 40 4.10 4.66 -14.37
CA ARG A 40 3.59 3.49 -15.10
C ARG A 40 2.25 2.98 -14.58
N LEU A 41 2.04 3.08 -13.27
CA LEU A 41 0.79 2.70 -12.61
C LEU A 41 -0.36 3.67 -12.86
N SER A 42 -0.10 4.90 -13.27
CA SER A 42 -1.09 5.99 -13.30
C SER A 42 -2.39 5.65 -14.04
N HIS A 43 -2.33 4.83 -15.09
CA HIS A 43 -3.51 4.41 -15.87
C HIS A 43 -4.27 3.21 -15.27
N TRP A 44 -3.60 2.45 -14.37
CA TRP A 44 -4.15 1.21 -13.80
C TRP A 44 -4.62 1.39 -12.38
N LEU A 45 -3.78 1.98 -11.57
CA LEU A 45 -3.96 2.23 -10.15
C LEU A 45 -3.14 3.47 -9.78
N PRO A 46 -3.70 4.69 -9.87
CA PRO A 46 -3.00 5.88 -9.41
C PRO A 46 -2.51 5.69 -7.97
N LEU A 47 -1.19 5.78 -7.78
CA LEU A 47 -0.53 5.56 -6.49
C LEU A 47 0.02 6.87 -5.97
N GLU A 48 -0.40 7.29 -4.78
CA GLU A 48 0.08 8.47 -4.06
C GLU A 48 0.96 8.04 -2.89
N LEU A 49 2.15 8.66 -2.74
CA LEU A 49 3.01 8.46 -1.58
C LEU A 49 2.71 9.52 -0.54
N ILE A 50 2.44 9.08 0.69
CA ILE A 50 2.28 9.92 1.87
C ILE A 50 3.37 9.54 2.87
N GLU A 51 4.36 10.41 3.04
CA GLU A 51 5.42 10.21 4.03
C GLU A 51 4.91 10.61 5.41
N ILE A 52 5.12 9.72 6.37
CA ILE A 52 4.74 9.91 7.76
C ILE A 52 6.01 10.21 8.56
N GLU A 53 6.01 11.32 9.29
CA GLU A 53 7.13 11.71 10.13
C GLU A 53 7.44 10.60 11.15
N PRO A 54 8.71 10.14 11.22
CA PRO A 54 9.09 9.10 12.17
C PRO A 54 9.00 9.60 13.61
N GLY A 55 8.75 8.70 14.54
CA GLY A 55 8.75 8.97 15.96
C GLY A 55 10.15 9.36 16.45
N VAL A 56 10.19 10.23 17.44
CA VAL A 56 11.47 10.68 18.01
C VAL A 56 12.10 9.56 18.82
N ARG A 57 13.30 9.16 18.43
CA ARG A 57 14.13 8.18 19.12
C ARG A 57 15.38 8.86 19.71
N GLY A 58 15.81 8.48 20.90
CA GLY A 58 16.99 9.07 21.53
C GLY A 58 17.10 8.79 23.03
N LYS A 59 18.09 9.37 23.71
CA LYS A 59 18.29 9.22 25.15
C LYS A 59 17.03 9.53 25.93
N GLY A 60 16.44 8.49 26.60
CA GLY A 60 15.28 8.61 27.46
C GLY A 60 13.91 8.48 26.77
N ARG A 61 13.85 8.16 25.46
CA ARG A 61 12.59 7.81 24.77
C ARG A 61 12.63 6.36 24.32
N ASP A 62 11.61 5.62 24.75
CA ASP A 62 11.41 4.21 24.38
C ASP A 62 11.01 4.09 22.91
N ALA A 63 11.54 3.05 22.24
CA ALA A 63 11.15 2.70 20.86
C ALA A 63 9.62 2.45 20.76
N ALA A 64 9.02 1.90 21.81
CA ALA A 64 7.58 1.68 21.87
C ALA A 64 6.78 2.99 21.78
N CYS A 65 7.22 4.06 22.47
CA CYS A 65 6.59 5.37 22.37
C CYS A 65 6.69 5.94 20.95
N ALA A 66 7.88 5.81 20.31
CA ALA A 66 8.07 6.28 18.95
C ALA A 66 7.16 5.52 17.96
N THR A 67 7.04 4.20 18.12
CA THR A 67 6.16 3.37 17.29
C THR A 67 4.69 3.71 17.50
N ALA A 68 4.27 4.01 18.73
CA ALA A 68 2.90 4.45 19.04
C ALA A 68 2.58 5.82 18.39
N ASP A 69 3.51 6.78 18.47
CA ASP A 69 3.37 8.08 17.82
C ASP A 69 3.24 7.95 16.29
N GLU A 70 4.07 7.10 15.69
CA GLU A 70 4.00 6.77 14.27
C GLU A 70 2.65 6.16 13.90
N GLY A 71 2.18 5.20 14.68
CA GLY A 71 0.89 4.56 14.51
C GLY A 71 -0.27 5.56 14.56
N ALA A 72 -0.26 6.46 15.51
CA ALA A 72 -1.28 7.51 15.64
C ALA A 72 -1.31 8.42 14.40
N ARG A 73 -0.12 8.82 13.87
CA ARG A 73 -0.02 9.63 12.65
C ARG A 73 -0.51 8.88 11.42
N VAL A 74 -0.16 7.60 11.28
CA VAL A 74 -0.64 6.73 10.19
C VAL A 74 -2.16 6.65 10.22
N LEU A 75 -2.75 6.35 11.38
CA LEU A 75 -4.21 6.24 11.53
C LEU A 75 -4.93 7.56 11.25
N ALA A 76 -4.35 8.69 11.66
CA ALA A 76 -4.91 10.02 11.40
C ALA A 76 -4.88 10.39 9.92
N ALA A 77 -3.89 9.90 9.16
CA ALA A 77 -3.75 10.15 7.73
C ALA A 77 -4.63 9.24 6.85
N LEU A 78 -5.25 8.21 7.42
CA LEU A 78 -6.10 7.28 6.67
C LEU A 78 -7.44 7.91 6.30
N PRO A 79 -7.92 7.73 5.05
CA PRO A 79 -9.28 8.07 4.67
C PRO A 79 -10.32 7.23 5.43
N LYS A 80 -11.54 7.79 5.57
CA LYS A 80 -12.62 7.12 6.32
C LYS A 80 -13.10 5.80 5.71
N SER A 81 -13.04 5.67 4.39
CA SER A 81 -13.53 4.47 3.67
C SER A 81 -12.46 3.98 2.71
N VAL A 82 -11.56 3.16 3.21
CA VAL A 82 -10.41 2.64 2.45
C VAL A 82 -10.18 1.18 2.83
N GLN A 83 -9.72 0.37 1.87
CA GLN A 83 -9.21 -0.97 2.13
C GLN A 83 -7.76 -0.85 2.59
N ILE A 84 -7.44 -1.36 3.77
CA ILE A 84 -6.13 -1.17 4.41
C ILE A 84 -5.33 -2.46 4.34
N VAL A 85 -4.13 -2.37 3.77
CA VAL A 85 -3.16 -3.44 3.67
C VAL A 85 -1.88 -3.03 4.40
N ALA A 86 -1.58 -3.66 5.52
CA ALA A 86 -0.34 -3.44 6.25
C ALA A 86 0.78 -4.35 5.72
N LEU A 87 1.94 -3.79 5.40
CA LEU A 87 3.14 -4.57 5.07
C LEU A 87 3.86 -4.94 6.37
N ASP A 88 3.85 -6.21 6.71
CA ASP A 88 4.48 -6.77 7.92
C ASP A 88 5.12 -8.11 7.57
N GLY A 89 6.32 -8.36 8.09
CA GLY A 89 7.06 -9.61 7.81
C GLY A 89 6.33 -10.90 8.25
N ARG A 90 5.35 -10.79 9.16
CA ARG A 90 4.51 -11.90 9.62
C ARG A 90 3.21 -12.03 8.81
N GLY A 91 3.00 -11.13 7.86
CA GLY A 91 1.81 -11.13 7.01
C GLY A 91 1.80 -12.29 6.00
N ARG A 92 0.71 -12.40 5.28
CA ARG A 92 0.56 -13.41 4.23
C ARG A 92 1.43 -13.08 3.02
N MET A 93 2.14 -14.08 2.52
CA MET A 93 2.86 -13.98 1.25
C MET A 93 1.91 -14.24 0.08
N HIS A 94 2.14 -13.51 -1.02
CA HIS A 94 1.41 -13.66 -2.27
C HIS A 94 2.37 -13.85 -3.43
N SER A 95 2.01 -14.69 -4.40
CA SER A 95 2.67 -14.69 -5.70
C SER A 95 2.20 -13.47 -6.53
N SER A 96 2.91 -13.17 -7.62
CA SER A 96 2.52 -12.08 -8.52
C SER A 96 1.13 -12.30 -9.11
N GLU A 97 0.76 -13.55 -9.40
CA GLU A 97 -0.56 -13.93 -9.93
C GLU A 97 -1.66 -13.73 -8.86
N GLN A 98 -1.38 -14.12 -7.62
CA GLN A 98 -2.31 -13.89 -6.51
C GLN A 98 -2.50 -12.39 -6.25
N LEU A 99 -1.43 -11.59 -6.36
CA LEU A 99 -1.52 -10.15 -6.24
C LEU A 99 -2.35 -9.55 -7.39
N ALA A 100 -2.20 -10.06 -8.62
CA ALA A 100 -3.02 -9.62 -9.75
C ALA A 100 -4.51 -9.91 -9.52
N GLN A 101 -4.86 -11.10 -9.04
CA GLN A 101 -6.25 -11.44 -8.68
C GLN A 101 -6.81 -10.54 -7.57
N ARG A 102 -5.99 -10.20 -6.57
CA ARG A 102 -6.37 -9.26 -5.50
C ARG A 102 -6.63 -7.87 -6.05
N LEU A 103 -5.74 -7.39 -6.93
CA LEU A 103 -5.87 -6.07 -7.57
C LEU A 103 -7.15 -5.98 -8.41
N GLU A 104 -7.49 -7.03 -9.16
CA GLU A 104 -8.73 -7.12 -9.91
C GLU A 104 -9.95 -7.05 -8.99
N HIS A 105 -9.94 -7.84 -7.92
CA HIS A 105 -11.01 -7.84 -6.92
C HIS A 105 -11.23 -6.45 -6.29
N TRP A 106 -10.17 -5.77 -5.89
CA TRP A 106 -10.26 -4.43 -5.31
C TRP A 106 -10.78 -3.39 -6.29
N ARG A 107 -10.33 -3.45 -7.54
CA ARG A 107 -10.83 -2.55 -8.59
C ARG A 107 -12.33 -2.76 -8.82
N GLY A 108 -12.82 -3.98 -8.76
CA GLY A 108 -14.24 -4.31 -8.83
C GLY A 108 -15.04 -3.84 -7.62
N GLY A 109 -14.41 -3.75 -6.45
CA GLY A 109 -15.04 -3.33 -5.20
C GLY A 109 -15.26 -1.83 -5.05
N GLY A 110 -14.62 -0.99 -5.88
CA GLY A 110 -14.80 0.46 -5.90
C GLY A 110 -14.31 1.21 -4.66
N ARG A 111 -13.60 0.56 -3.73
CA ARG A 111 -12.98 1.19 -2.56
C ARG A 111 -11.53 1.55 -2.87
N ASP A 112 -11.13 2.73 -2.45
CA ASP A 112 -9.71 3.12 -2.47
C ASP A 112 -8.87 2.19 -1.61
N LEU A 113 -7.57 2.13 -1.89
CA LEU A 113 -6.60 1.30 -1.19
C LEU A 113 -5.64 2.16 -0.37
N ALA A 114 -5.22 1.65 0.78
CA ALA A 114 -4.12 2.19 1.56
C ALA A 114 -3.14 1.07 1.90
N PHE A 115 -1.91 1.20 1.42
CA PHE A 115 -0.79 0.35 1.80
C PHE A 115 -0.01 1.05 2.91
N LEU A 116 0.33 0.31 3.97
CA LEU A 116 1.02 0.86 5.12
C LEU A 116 2.40 0.23 5.25
N ILE A 117 3.43 1.07 5.37
CA ILE A 117 4.80 0.66 5.66
C ILE A 117 5.20 1.27 7.00
N GLY A 118 5.50 0.42 7.98
CA GLY A 118 5.93 0.83 9.30
C GLY A 118 7.36 1.36 9.35
N GLY A 119 7.75 1.90 10.49
CA GLY A 119 9.11 2.32 10.79
C GLY A 119 10.06 1.15 11.07
N PRO A 120 11.25 1.43 11.63
CA PRO A 120 12.28 0.39 11.90
C PRO A 120 11.80 -0.74 12.80
N GLU A 121 10.91 -0.49 13.74
CA GLU A 121 10.31 -1.49 14.63
C GLU A 121 8.99 -2.08 14.10
N GLY A 122 8.61 -1.75 12.86
CA GLY A 122 7.36 -2.20 12.25
C GLY A 122 6.16 -1.31 12.58
N HIS A 123 4.98 -1.89 12.62
CA HIS A 123 3.73 -1.18 12.90
C HIS A 123 3.35 -1.24 14.38
N ALA A 124 2.72 -0.18 14.87
CA ALA A 124 2.04 -0.20 16.16
C ALA A 124 0.88 -1.23 16.14
N PRO A 125 0.59 -1.90 17.27
CA PRO A 125 -0.50 -2.89 17.34
C PRO A 125 -1.85 -2.36 16.87
N GLU A 126 -2.15 -1.10 17.14
CA GLU A 126 -3.40 -0.44 16.74
C GLU A 126 -3.53 -0.30 15.23
N VAL A 127 -2.41 -0.09 14.52
CA VAL A 127 -2.36 -0.05 13.05
C VAL A 127 -2.66 -1.42 12.47
N LEU A 128 -2.04 -2.48 13.02
CA LEU A 128 -2.29 -3.86 12.59
C LEU A 128 -3.73 -4.28 12.88
N ALA A 129 -4.29 -3.89 14.03
CA ALA A 129 -5.68 -4.17 14.38
C ALA A 129 -6.68 -3.47 13.45
N ARG A 130 -6.30 -2.32 12.87
CA ARG A 130 -7.14 -1.56 11.93
C ARG A 130 -7.01 -2.03 10.49
N ALA A 131 -5.92 -2.75 10.16
CA ALA A 131 -5.69 -3.26 8.82
C ALA A 131 -6.70 -4.37 8.46
N ASP A 132 -7.23 -4.31 7.24
CA ASP A 132 -8.09 -5.37 6.70
C ASP A 132 -7.26 -6.62 6.32
N GLU A 133 -6.00 -6.40 5.94
CA GLU A 133 -5.06 -7.45 5.55
C GLU A 133 -3.63 -7.09 5.97
N SER A 134 -2.82 -8.13 6.20
CA SER A 134 -1.39 -7.99 6.46
C SER A 134 -0.61 -8.83 5.47
N TRP A 135 0.37 -8.19 4.78
CA TRP A 135 1.18 -8.83 3.75
C TRP A 135 2.65 -8.85 4.07
N SER A 136 3.30 -9.96 3.70
CA SER A 136 4.75 -10.07 3.67
C SER A 136 5.25 -10.08 2.22
N LEU A 137 6.31 -9.32 1.95
CA LEU A 137 7.02 -9.34 0.66
C LEU A 137 8.01 -10.52 0.54
N GLY A 138 8.06 -11.38 1.54
CA GLY A 138 8.91 -12.55 1.55
C GLY A 138 9.67 -12.73 2.88
N PRO A 139 10.47 -13.79 2.99
CA PRO A 139 11.21 -14.11 4.23
C PRO A 139 12.43 -13.20 4.47
N LEU A 140 12.84 -12.42 3.47
CA LEU A 140 13.97 -11.51 3.60
C LEU A 140 13.54 -10.21 4.27
N THR A 141 14.37 -9.71 5.19
CA THR A 141 14.18 -8.38 5.78
C THR A 141 14.69 -7.33 4.80
N LEU A 142 13.79 -6.47 4.34
CA LEU A 142 14.11 -5.36 3.45
C LEU A 142 14.19 -4.04 4.24
N PRO A 143 15.11 -3.13 3.90
CA PRO A 143 15.09 -1.77 4.42
C PRO A 143 13.73 -1.11 4.08
N HIS A 144 13.10 -0.45 5.05
CA HIS A 144 11.75 0.12 4.87
C HIS A 144 11.66 1.12 3.70
N MET A 145 12.75 1.84 3.39
CA MET A 145 12.79 2.73 2.22
C MET A 145 12.72 1.95 0.89
N LEU A 146 13.38 0.78 0.82
CA LEU A 146 13.35 -0.06 -0.36
C LEU A 146 11.97 -0.73 -0.55
N VAL A 147 11.26 -1.03 0.54
CA VAL A 147 9.91 -1.63 0.48
C VAL A 147 8.96 -0.79 -0.36
N ARG A 148 9.08 0.54 -0.33
CA ARG A 148 8.26 1.46 -1.16
C ARG A 148 8.42 1.16 -2.65
N LEU A 149 9.66 1.03 -3.10
CA LEU A 149 10.00 0.75 -4.50
C LEU A 149 9.55 -0.65 -4.91
N VAL A 150 9.83 -1.65 -4.07
CA VAL A 150 9.44 -3.04 -4.32
C VAL A 150 7.92 -3.17 -4.43
N LEU A 151 7.17 -2.53 -3.53
CA LEU A 151 5.70 -2.55 -3.59
C LEU A 151 5.19 -1.91 -4.89
N ALA A 152 5.71 -0.74 -5.27
CA ALA A 152 5.29 -0.05 -6.49
C ALA A 152 5.57 -0.91 -7.73
N GLU A 153 6.73 -1.58 -7.79
CA GLU A 153 7.07 -2.52 -8.86
C GLU A 153 6.12 -3.71 -8.89
N GLN A 154 5.84 -4.33 -7.74
CA GLN A 154 4.95 -5.50 -7.66
C GLN A 154 3.50 -5.15 -8.04
N LEU A 155 3.01 -3.98 -7.66
CA LEU A 155 1.69 -3.49 -8.10
C LEU A 155 1.65 -3.28 -9.61
N TYR A 156 2.72 -2.73 -10.20
CA TYR A 156 2.83 -2.59 -11.64
C TYR A 156 2.90 -3.95 -12.35
N ARG A 157 3.66 -4.91 -11.82
CA ARG A 157 3.73 -6.28 -12.34
C ARG A 157 2.35 -6.95 -12.32
N ALA A 158 1.61 -6.80 -11.23
CA ALA A 158 0.24 -7.31 -11.12
C ALA A 158 -0.71 -6.68 -12.15
N ALA A 159 -0.62 -5.36 -12.35
CA ALA A 159 -1.38 -4.66 -13.38
C ALA A 159 -1.01 -5.11 -14.79
N ALA A 160 0.28 -5.33 -15.05
CA ALA A 160 0.78 -5.84 -16.33
C ALA A 160 0.30 -7.27 -16.63
N LEU A 161 0.20 -8.12 -15.60
CA LEU A 161 -0.41 -9.46 -15.72
C LEU A 161 -1.88 -9.38 -16.16
N LEU A 162 -2.67 -8.52 -15.52
CA LEU A 162 -4.08 -8.33 -15.87
C LEU A 162 -4.27 -7.79 -17.29
N ALA A 163 -3.30 -7.03 -17.79
CA ALA A 163 -3.30 -6.47 -19.15
C ALA A 163 -2.70 -7.37 -20.21
N ASN A 164 -2.21 -8.56 -19.86
CA ASN A 164 -1.40 -9.40 -20.74
C ASN A 164 -0.17 -8.66 -21.33
N HIS A 165 0.38 -7.69 -20.60
CA HIS A 165 1.53 -6.92 -21.02
C HIS A 165 2.82 -7.74 -20.82
N PRO A 166 3.80 -7.70 -21.75
CA PRO A 166 5.01 -8.56 -21.71
C PRO A 166 5.92 -8.34 -20.50
N TYR A 167 5.76 -7.28 -19.75
CA TYR A 167 6.54 -6.98 -18.55
C TYR A 167 6.57 -8.14 -17.53
N HIS A 168 5.51 -8.91 -17.41
CA HIS A 168 5.44 -10.03 -16.45
C HIS A 168 6.34 -11.22 -16.83
N ARG A 169 6.91 -11.23 -18.03
CA ARG A 169 7.79 -12.31 -18.54
C ARG A 169 9.27 -12.08 -18.22
N ALA A 170 9.59 -10.95 -17.59
CA ALA A 170 10.94 -10.58 -17.18
C ALA A 170 11.30 -11.13 -15.80
#